data_209b25f4128f6d7d6b95413159ae9118
#
_entry.id   209b25f4128f6d7d6b95413159ae9118
#
_cell.length_a   1.000
_cell.length_b   1.000
_cell.length_c   1.000
_cell.angle_alpha   90.00
_cell.angle_beta   90.00
_cell.angle_gamma   90.00
#
_symmetry.space_group_name_H-M   'P 1'
#
loop_
_entity.id
_entity.type
_entity.pdbx_description
1 polymer ?
#
loop_
_entity_poly.entity_id
_entity_poly.type
_entity_poly.pdbx_seq_one_letter_code
_entity_poly.pdbx_strand_id
1 'polypeptide(L)'
;NTPRPANTPSNVAAYQAATNAWMPSYPRYVRTASEIERTGLTGALQWRASDDTLVSFDAMYSELSKDQREDSLGANLHRNASLGGKTQIAVREAEVDGQGRLVYVVFDNVDFRTESTNIQESTRFQQYSLSLEHHVNDSVRLDAQLGHSTSDYERPVFSLVSFDNTNLDGFVLDMRGSPDI
;
A
#
# COMPACT_ATOMS: atom_id res chain seq x y z
N ASN A 1 2.81 -18.02 29.93
CA ASN A 1 1.96 -17.15 30.76
C ASN A 1 2.88 -16.33 31.67
N THR A 2 3.35 -15.19 31.17
CA THR A 2 4.03 -14.21 32.01
C THR A 2 3.01 -13.66 32.99
N PRO A 3 3.30 -13.65 34.31
CA PRO A 3 2.38 -13.07 35.27
C PRO A 3 2.17 -11.60 34.91
N ARG A 4 0.90 -11.16 34.95
CA ARG A 4 0.61 -9.72 34.84
C ARG A 4 1.44 -8.97 35.89
N PRO A 5 2.03 -7.80 35.53
CA PRO A 5 2.65 -6.94 36.51
C PRO A 5 1.63 -6.67 37.62
N ALA A 6 2.07 -6.75 38.87
CA ALA A 6 1.21 -6.45 40.01
C ALA A 6 0.58 -5.05 39.81
N ASN A 7 -0.71 -4.89 40.15
CA ASN A 7 -1.36 -3.58 40.16
C ASN A 7 -0.68 -2.68 41.20
N THR A 8 0.26 -1.87 40.74
CA THR A 8 0.85 -0.79 41.54
C THR A 8 0.12 0.51 41.26
N PRO A 9 0.08 1.49 42.16
CA PRO A 9 -0.56 2.79 41.88
C PRO A 9 -0.02 3.46 40.61
N SER A 10 1.28 3.30 40.29
CA SER A 10 1.89 3.84 39.10
C SER A 10 1.37 3.16 37.81
N ASN A 11 1.21 1.83 37.83
CA ASN A 11 0.68 1.10 36.67
C ASN A 11 -0.81 1.43 36.40
N VAL A 12 -1.57 1.65 37.47
CA VAL A 12 -2.99 2.05 37.34
C VAL A 12 -3.10 3.46 36.76
N ALA A 13 -2.29 4.41 37.23
CA ALA A 13 -2.27 5.76 36.70
C ALA A 13 -1.82 5.80 35.21
N ALA A 14 -0.79 5.04 34.86
CA ALA A 14 -0.30 4.91 33.49
C ALA A 14 -1.38 4.31 32.56
N TYR A 15 -2.07 3.27 33.00
CA TYR A 15 -3.17 2.66 32.27
C TYR A 15 -4.32 3.65 32.05
N GLN A 16 -4.71 4.41 33.08
CA GLN A 16 -5.76 5.42 32.96
C GLN A 16 -5.37 6.54 32.01
N ALA A 17 -4.13 7.02 32.04
CA ALA A 17 -3.63 8.01 31.11
C ALA A 17 -3.66 7.49 29.67
N ALA A 18 -3.18 6.29 29.42
CA ALA A 18 -3.14 5.69 28.08
C ALA A 18 -4.53 5.35 27.52
N THR A 19 -5.51 5.07 28.37
CA THR A 19 -6.86 4.63 27.92
C THR A 19 -7.60 5.68 27.10
N ASN A 20 -7.36 6.96 27.37
CA ASN A 20 -8.03 8.08 26.70
C ASN A 20 -7.10 8.84 25.73
N ALA A 21 -5.89 8.38 25.55
CA ALA A 21 -4.90 9.02 24.68
C ALA A 21 -4.93 8.46 23.27
N TRP A 22 -4.61 9.31 22.30
CA TRP A 22 -4.38 8.91 20.92
C TRP A 22 -3.02 8.21 20.79
N MET A 23 -2.98 7.03 20.18
CA MET A 23 -1.76 6.28 19.93
C MET A 23 -1.84 5.49 18.62
N PRO A 24 -0.70 5.18 17.99
CA PRO A 24 -0.67 4.23 16.89
C PRO A 24 -1.13 2.84 17.36
N SER A 25 -2.06 2.24 16.63
CA SER A 25 -2.55 0.90 16.96
C SER A 25 -1.62 -0.21 16.48
N TYR A 26 -0.83 0.05 15.45
CA TYR A 26 0.13 -0.88 14.87
C TYR A 26 1.37 -0.13 14.36
N PRO A 27 2.24 0.36 15.27
CA PRO A 27 3.50 0.96 14.86
C PRO A 27 4.37 -0.09 14.18
N ARG A 28 4.87 0.24 12.97
CA ARG A 28 5.69 -0.67 12.20
C ARG A 28 6.76 0.06 11.39
N TYR A 29 7.89 -0.59 11.23
CA TYR A 29 8.91 -0.23 10.25
C TYR A 29 8.64 -1.05 8.98
N VAL A 30 8.66 -0.38 7.84
CA VAL A 30 8.44 -1.02 6.55
C VAL A 30 9.58 -0.63 5.61
N ARG A 31 10.15 -1.64 4.95
CA ARG A 31 11.10 -1.46 3.87
C ARG A 31 10.50 -2.07 2.61
N THR A 32 10.26 -1.23 1.61
CA THR A 32 9.80 -1.67 0.29
C THR A 32 10.94 -1.50 -0.72
N ALA A 33 11.25 -2.57 -1.44
CA ALA A 33 12.09 -2.55 -2.63
C ALA A 33 11.21 -2.91 -3.83
N SER A 34 11.27 -2.11 -4.90
CA SER A 34 10.46 -2.33 -6.09
C SER A 34 11.30 -2.08 -7.33
N GLU A 35 11.28 -3.05 -8.22
CA GLU A 35 11.85 -2.95 -9.57
C GLU A 35 10.70 -2.94 -10.56
N ILE A 36 10.70 -1.95 -11.45
CA ILE A 36 9.64 -1.76 -12.43
C ILE A 36 10.30 -1.59 -13.79
N GLU A 37 9.95 -2.50 -14.70
CA GLU A 37 10.37 -2.42 -16.09
C GLU A 37 9.15 -2.12 -16.97
N ARG A 38 9.35 -1.25 -17.95
CA ARG A 38 8.32 -0.94 -18.92
C ARG A 38 8.88 -0.94 -20.33
N THR A 39 8.27 -1.74 -21.20
CA THR A 39 8.50 -1.75 -22.62
C THR A 39 7.29 -1.17 -23.33
N GLY A 40 7.51 -0.23 -24.25
CA GLY A 40 6.44 0.37 -25.04
C GLY A 40 6.82 0.46 -26.50
N LEU A 41 5.88 0.17 -27.38
CA LEU A 41 6.01 0.32 -28.82
C LEU A 41 4.76 1.04 -29.34
N THR A 42 4.99 2.06 -30.17
CA THR A 42 3.91 2.76 -30.88
C THR A 42 4.23 2.83 -32.36
N GLY A 43 3.21 2.71 -33.19
CA GLY A 43 3.31 2.86 -34.63
C GLY A 43 2.10 3.60 -35.17
N ALA A 44 2.33 4.46 -36.15
CA ALA A 44 1.28 5.16 -36.86
C ALA A 44 1.54 5.08 -38.36
N LEU A 45 0.49 4.86 -39.12
CA LEU A 45 0.49 4.85 -40.58
C LEU A 45 -0.64 5.72 -41.08
N GLN A 46 -0.32 6.65 -41.97
CA GLN A 46 -1.32 7.45 -42.68
C GLN A 46 -1.24 7.16 -44.16
N TRP A 47 -2.39 6.94 -44.76
CA TRP A 47 -2.53 6.69 -46.17
C TRP A 47 -3.57 7.62 -46.80
N ARG A 48 -3.10 8.47 -47.72
CA ARG A 48 -3.98 9.32 -48.53
C ARG A 48 -4.49 8.51 -49.71
N ALA A 49 -5.70 7.97 -49.57
CA ALA A 49 -6.30 7.11 -50.62
C ALA A 49 -6.78 7.91 -51.83
N SER A 50 -7.10 9.20 -51.65
CA SER A 50 -7.40 10.19 -52.69
C SER A 50 -7.12 11.60 -52.14
N ASP A 51 -7.30 12.65 -52.95
CA ASP A 51 -7.18 14.04 -52.51
C ASP A 51 -8.17 14.37 -51.38
N ASP A 52 -9.30 13.70 -51.36
CA ASP A 52 -10.37 13.92 -50.41
C ASP A 52 -10.44 12.88 -49.27
N THR A 53 -9.58 11.86 -49.30
CA THR A 53 -9.67 10.73 -48.37
C THR A 53 -8.35 10.44 -47.68
N LEU A 54 -8.36 10.52 -46.32
CA LEU A 54 -7.25 10.14 -45.48
C LEU A 54 -7.67 8.98 -44.57
N VAL A 55 -6.85 7.93 -44.54
CA VAL A 55 -6.99 6.80 -43.61
C VAL A 55 -5.78 6.79 -42.69
N SER A 56 -6.01 6.70 -41.39
CA SER A 56 -4.95 6.59 -40.40
C SER A 56 -5.14 5.34 -39.57
N PHE A 57 -4.05 4.63 -39.32
CA PHE A 57 -3.98 3.47 -38.45
C PHE A 57 -2.93 3.73 -37.39
N ASP A 58 -3.31 3.56 -36.11
CA ASP A 58 -2.44 3.68 -34.96
C ASP A 58 -2.45 2.37 -34.18
N ALA A 59 -1.27 1.98 -33.71
CA ALA A 59 -1.08 0.81 -32.87
C ALA A 59 -0.19 1.16 -31.68
N MET A 60 -0.55 0.65 -30.50
CA MET A 60 0.21 0.77 -29.28
C MET A 60 0.30 -0.58 -28.58
N TYR A 61 1.51 -0.92 -28.14
CA TYR A 61 1.79 -2.02 -27.23
C TYR A 61 2.55 -1.50 -26.03
N SER A 62 2.17 -1.92 -24.83
CA SER A 62 2.91 -1.62 -23.61
C SER A 62 2.88 -2.83 -22.70
N GLU A 63 4.03 -3.19 -22.16
CA GLU A 63 4.18 -4.20 -21.13
C GLU A 63 4.89 -3.59 -19.93
N LEU A 64 4.32 -3.77 -18.75
CA LEU A 64 4.87 -3.34 -17.48
C LEU A 64 5.03 -4.56 -16.61
N SER A 65 6.24 -4.77 -16.09
CA SER A 65 6.56 -5.79 -15.10
C SER A 65 6.98 -5.12 -13.81
N LYS A 66 6.51 -5.64 -12.69
CA LYS A 66 6.86 -5.16 -11.35
C LYS A 66 7.24 -6.34 -10.47
N ASP A 67 8.43 -6.27 -9.90
CA ASP A 67 8.88 -7.14 -8.81
C ASP A 67 8.99 -6.30 -7.53
N GLN A 68 8.25 -6.67 -6.50
CA GLN A 68 8.23 -5.93 -5.25
C GLN A 68 8.46 -6.86 -4.07
N ARG A 69 9.37 -6.46 -3.21
CA ARG A 69 9.55 -7.05 -1.90
C ARG A 69 9.27 -6.02 -0.82
N GLU A 70 8.46 -6.41 0.15
CA GLU A 70 8.17 -5.62 1.33
C GLU A 70 8.53 -6.43 2.58
N ASP A 71 9.42 -5.91 3.40
CA ASP A 71 9.77 -6.46 4.70
C ASP A 71 9.26 -5.51 5.78
N SER A 72 8.56 -6.02 6.78
CA SER A 72 8.05 -5.22 7.88
C SER A 72 8.34 -5.85 9.24
N LEU A 73 8.47 -4.98 10.25
CA LEU A 73 8.52 -5.32 11.66
C LEU A 73 7.53 -4.43 12.39
N GLY A 74 6.55 -5.01 13.05
CA GLY A 74 5.51 -4.26 13.75
C GLY A 74 5.14 -4.83 15.10
N ALA A 75 4.66 -3.93 15.98
CA ALA A 75 4.10 -4.27 17.26
C ALA A 75 2.56 -4.16 17.19
N ASN A 76 1.85 -5.23 17.50
CA ASN A 76 0.40 -5.19 17.53
C ASN A 76 -0.08 -4.70 18.90
N LEU A 77 -0.50 -3.44 18.96
CA LEU A 77 -0.97 -2.79 20.16
C LEU A 77 -2.51 -2.75 20.26
N HIS A 78 -3.19 -3.37 19.32
CA HIS A 78 -4.64 -3.51 19.39
C HIS A 78 -5.07 -4.36 20.58
N ARG A 79 -6.03 -3.87 21.35
CA ARG A 79 -6.68 -4.65 22.41
C ARG A 79 -7.92 -5.40 21.94
N ASN A 80 -8.31 -5.25 20.70
CA ASN A 80 -9.45 -5.92 20.09
C ASN A 80 -9.03 -7.23 19.43
N ALA A 81 -9.43 -8.35 20.02
CA ALA A 81 -9.10 -9.69 19.50
C ALA A 81 -9.65 -9.94 18.08
N SER A 82 -10.77 -9.33 17.69
CA SER A 82 -11.31 -9.45 16.34
C SER A 82 -10.45 -8.80 15.26
N LEU A 83 -9.54 -7.91 15.63
CA LEU A 83 -8.55 -7.26 14.75
C LEU A 83 -7.15 -7.86 14.89
N GLY A 84 -7.06 -9.09 15.43
CA GLY A 84 -5.77 -9.75 15.69
C GLY A 84 -5.04 -9.21 16.91
N GLY A 85 -5.70 -8.41 17.73
CA GLY A 85 -5.11 -7.81 18.91
C GLY A 85 -5.28 -8.67 20.17
N LYS A 86 -4.74 -8.19 21.26
CA LYS A 86 -4.62 -8.90 22.52
C LYS A 86 -5.15 -8.06 23.68
N THR A 87 -6.16 -8.56 24.36
CA THR A 87 -6.84 -7.84 25.47
C THR A 87 -5.98 -7.69 26.72
N GLN A 88 -4.91 -8.51 26.83
CA GLN A 88 -4.07 -8.58 28.04
C GLN A 88 -2.79 -7.73 27.95
N ILE A 89 -2.67 -6.85 26.95
CA ILE A 89 -1.58 -5.87 26.92
C ILE A 89 -1.67 -5.00 28.15
N ALA A 90 -0.59 -4.94 28.92
CA ALA A 90 -0.49 -4.11 30.11
C ALA A 90 0.31 -2.86 29.84
N VAL A 91 -0.04 -1.76 30.50
CA VAL A 91 0.72 -0.50 30.46
C VAL A 91 1.52 -0.40 31.76
N ARG A 92 2.84 -0.26 31.63
CA ARG A 92 3.74 -0.11 32.77
C ARG A 92 4.00 1.37 33.08
N GLU A 93 4.28 2.14 32.05
CA GLU A 93 4.52 3.58 32.10
C GLU A 93 3.81 4.26 30.94
N ALA A 94 3.40 5.51 31.12
CA ALA A 94 2.79 6.30 30.07
C ALA A 94 3.01 7.79 30.30
N GLU A 95 3.27 8.53 29.21
CA GLU A 95 3.32 9.98 29.16
C GLU A 95 2.43 10.47 28.02
N VAL A 96 1.54 11.40 28.35
CA VAL A 96 0.58 12.00 27.41
C VAL A 96 0.88 13.47 27.30
N ASP A 97 0.95 14.00 26.09
CA ASP A 97 1.21 15.41 25.86
C ASP A 97 -0.03 16.29 26.08
N GLY A 98 0.15 17.61 25.97
CA GLY A 98 -0.94 18.58 26.14
C GLY A 98 -2.04 18.51 25.09
N GLN A 99 -1.87 17.71 24.02
CA GLN A 99 -2.86 17.47 22.97
C GLN A 99 -3.58 16.12 23.11
N GLY A 100 -3.28 15.38 24.17
CA GLY A 100 -3.88 14.07 24.44
C GLY A 100 -3.27 12.92 23.64
N ARG A 101 -2.05 13.09 23.10
CA ARG A 101 -1.32 12.03 22.39
C ARG A 101 -0.40 11.29 23.35
N LEU A 102 -0.37 9.96 23.25
CA LEU A 102 0.55 9.12 24.01
C LEU A 102 1.93 9.22 23.35
N VAL A 103 2.83 9.97 23.96
CA VAL A 103 4.16 10.26 23.39
C VAL A 103 5.26 9.34 23.90
N TYR A 104 5.04 8.70 25.04
CA TYR A 104 5.92 7.66 25.57
C TYR A 104 5.09 6.61 26.30
N VAL A 105 5.43 5.35 26.09
CA VAL A 105 4.74 4.26 26.78
C VAL A 105 5.64 3.02 26.85
N VAL A 106 5.54 2.31 27.97
CA VAL A 106 6.11 0.98 28.14
C VAL A 106 4.97 -0.02 28.29
N PHE A 107 4.94 -0.96 27.35
CA PHE A 107 3.95 -2.05 27.37
C PHE A 107 4.57 -3.38 27.78
N ASP A 108 3.75 -4.20 28.39
CA ASP A 108 4.04 -5.62 28.63
C ASP A 108 3.04 -6.50 27.88
N ASN A 109 3.47 -7.72 27.57
CA ASN A 109 2.68 -8.72 26.89
C ASN A 109 2.29 -8.32 25.45
N VAL A 110 3.22 -7.70 24.73
CA VAL A 110 3.05 -7.27 23.36
C VAL A 110 3.45 -8.40 22.40
N ASP A 111 2.74 -8.52 21.30
CA ASP A 111 3.10 -9.41 20.21
C ASP A 111 3.77 -8.61 19.08
N PHE A 112 4.91 -9.09 18.64
CA PHE A 112 5.65 -8.57 17.50
C PHE A 112 5.46 -9.50 16.31
N ARG A 113 5.36 -8.90 15.13
CA ARG A 113 5.30 -9.63 13.87
C ARG A 113 6.32 -9.08 12.90
N THR A 114 7.09 -9.99 12.31
CA THR A 114 7.84 -9.72 11.09
C THR A 114 7.14 -10.33 9.91
N GLU A 115 7.04 -9.59 8.81
CA GLU A 115 6.43 -10.06 7.58
C GLU A 115 7.39 -9.79 6.42
N SER A 116 7.45 -10.75 5.49
CA SER A 116 8.12 -10.57 4.20
C SER A 116 7.13 -10.95 3.12
N THR A 117 6.82 -9.99 2.26
CA THR A 117 5.92 -10.17 1.13
C THR A 117 6.71 -10.06 -0.16
N ASN A 118 6.50 -11.01 -1.07
CA ASN A 118 7.03 -10.95 -2.43
C ASN A 118 5.86 -10.97 -3.43
N ILE A 119 5.87 -9.98 -4.32
CA ILE A 119 4.80 -9.75 -5.30
C ILE A 119 5.44 -9.58 -6.66
N GLN A 120 5.02 -10.41 -7.64
CA GLN A 120 5.35 -10.21 -9.04
C GLN A 120 4.06 -9.96 -9.82
N GLU A 121 4.06 -8.87 -10.57
CA GLU A 121 2.92 -8.42 -11.34
C GLU A 121 3.35 -8.07 -12.77
N SER A 122 2.49 -8.35 -13.72
CA SER A 122 2.66 -7.86 -15.08
C SER A 122 1.35 -7.33 -15.65
N THR A 123 1.45 -6.30 -16.47
CA THR A 123 0.31 -5.75 -17.20
C THR A 123 0.72 -5.58 -18.65
N ARG A 124 -0.05 -6.20 -19.55
CA ARG A 124 0.11 -6.07 -21.00
C ARG A 124 -1.07 -5.29 -21.56
N PHE A 125 -0.77 -4.21 -22.26
CA PHE A 125 -1.77 -3.36 -22.89
C PHE A 125 -1.54 -3.32 -24.40
N GLN A 126 -2.63 -3.45 -25.16
CA GLN A 126 -2.63 -3.33 -26.60
C GLN A 126 -3.78 -2.43 -27.03
N GLN A 127 -3.52 -1.56 -27.99
CA GLN A 127 -4.53 -0.69 -28.56
C GLN A 127 -4.29 -0.55 -30.07
N TYR A 128 -5.38 -0.60 -30.81
CA TYR A 128 -5.39 -0.36 -32.24
C TYR A 128 -6.52 0.63 -32.54
N SER A 129 -6.27 1.58 -33.41
CA SER A 129 -7.30 2.48 -33.92
C SER A 129 -7.17 2.67 -35.42
N LEU A 130 -8.33 2.79 -36.07
CA LEU A 130 -8.45 3.09 -37.49
C LEU A 130 -9.36 4.32 -37.61
N SER A 131 -8.88 5.36 -38.27
CA SER A 131 -9.66 6.55 -38.54
C SER A 131 -9.73 6.83 -40.05
N LEU A 132 -10.86 7.35 -40.47
CA LEU A 132 -11.16 7.77 -41.82
C LEU A 132 -11.62 9.23 -41.78
N GLU A 133 -11.00 10.05 -42.60
CA GLU A 133 -11.46 11.40 -42.90
C GLU A 133 -11.78 11.46 -44.41
N HIS A 134 -12.96 11.93 -44.77
CA HIS A 134 -13.40 12.04 -46.16
C HIS A 134 -14.15 13.34 -46.40
N HIS A 135 -13.69 14.11 -47.36
CA HIS A 135 -14.37 15.33 -47.83
C HIS A 135 -15.33 14.95 -48.95
N VAL A 136 -16.63 14.98 -48.66
CA VAL A 136 -17.67 14.68 -49.65
C VAL A 136 -17.80 15.82 -50.67
N ASN A 137 -17.61 17.07 -50.19
CA ASN A 137 -17.53 18.30 -50.97
C ASN A 137 -16.92 19.42 -50.10
N ASP A 138 -16.80 20.63 -50.63
CA ASP A 138 -16.20 21.78 -49.93
C ASP A 138 -16.90 22.15 -48.62
N SER A 139 -18.14 21.69 -48.40
CA SER A 139 -18.96 22.05 -47.23
C SER A 139 -19.22 20.86 -46.29
N VAL A 140 -18.92 19.63 -46.68
CA VAL A 140 -19.22 18.41 -45.89
C VAL A 140 -17.99 17.53 -45.77
N ARG A 141 -17.59 17.32 -44.50
CA ARG A 141 -16.55 16.36 -44.12
C ARG A 141 -17.17 15.26 -43.27
N LEU A 142 -16.76 14.03 -43.48
CA LEU A 142 -17.10 12.86 -42.70
C LEU A 142 -15.85 12.38 -41.95
N ASP A 143 -15.99 12.18 -40.66
CA ASP A 143 -14.96 11.58 -39.82
C ASP A 143 -15.54 10.32 -39.16
N ALA A 144 -14.78 9.23 -39.23
CA ALA A 144 -15.14 7.97 -38.60
C ALA A 144 -13.91 7.41 -37.86
N GLN A 145 -14.13 6.79 -36.71
CA GLN A 145 -13.06 6.15 -35.95
C GLN A 145 -13.57 4.83 -35.36
N LEU A 146 -12.73 3.81 -35.46
CA LEU A 146 -12.88 2.51 -34.81
C LEU A 146 -11.67 2.26 -33.94
N GLY A 147 -11.87 1.77 -32.73
CA GLY A 147 -10.79 1.43 -31.79
C GLY A 147 -11.06 0.11 -31.10
N HIS A 148 -9.97 -0.59 -30.80
CA HIS A 148 -9.98 -1.79 -29.96
C HIS A 148 -8.81 -1.72 -29.00
N SER A 149 -9.06 -2.04 -27.72
CA SER A 149 -8.01 -2.14 -26.71
C SER A 149 -8.24 -3.35 -25.81
N THR A 150 -7.13 -3.94 -25.38
CA THR A 150 -7.10 -5.01 -24.38
C THR A 150 -6.10 -4.67 -23.29
N SER A 151 -6.40 -5.09 -22.07
CA SER A 151 -5.49 -4.99 -20.94
C SER A 151 -5.54 -6.28 -20.15
N ASP A 152 -4.41 -7.00 -20.12
CA ASP A 152 -4.27 -8.25 -19.40
C ASP A 152 -3.35 -8.02 -18.19
N TYR A 153 -3.86 -8.35 -17.00
CA TYR A 153 -3.12 -8.27 -15.75
C TYR A 153 -2.90 -9.67 -15.19
N GLU A 154 -1.67 -9.95 -14.79
CA GLU A 154 -1.29 -11.20 -14.14
C GLU A 154 -0.50 -10.92 -12.86
N ARG A 155 -0.73 -11.73 -11.85
CA ARG A 155 0.05 -11.77 -10.62
C ARG A 155 0.52 -13.21 -10.37
N PRO A 156 1.60 -13.66 -11.02
CA PRO A 156 2.07 -15.03 -10.89
C PRO A 156 2.62 -15.34 -9.51
N VAL A 157 3.11 -14.35 -8.78
CA VAL A 157 3.66 -14.53 -7.45
C VAL A 157 3.00 -13.57 -6.47
N PHE A 158 2.43 -14.14 -5.43
CA PHE A 158 2.10 -13.46 -4.19
C PHE A 158 2.43 -14.41 -3.04
N SER A 159 3.47 -14.09 -2.29
CA SER A 159 3.86 -14.87 -1.13
C SER A 159 4.01 -13.97 0.08
N LEU A 160 3.50 -14.44 1.21
CA LEU A 160 3.64 -13.81 2.51
C LEU A 160 4.20 -14.82 3.49
N VAL A 161 5.30 -14.47 4.12
CA VAL A 161 5.87 -15.21 5.24
C VAL A 161 5.85 -14.32 6.46
N SER A 162 5.30 -14.80 7.56
CA SER A 162 5.27 -14.06 8.83
C SER A 162 5.81 -14.90 9.97
N PHE A 163 6.48 -14.23 10.92
CA PHE A 163 6.92 -14.82 12.18
C PHE A 163 6.44 -13.94 13.32
N ASP A 164 5.82 -14.57 14.31
CA ASP A 164 5.36 -13.91 15.51
C ASP A 164 6.27 -14.23 16.69
N ASN A 165 6.66 -13.18 17.41
CA ASN A 165 7.26 -13.31 18.74
C ASN A 165 6.25 -12.75 19.74
N THR A 166 5.75 -13.60 20.59
CA THR A 166 4.60 -13.28 21.45
C THR A 166 5.00 -13.05 22.89
N ASN A 167 4.18 -12.27 23.61
CA ASN A 167 4.32 -12.01 25.05
C ASN A 167 5.61 -11.31 25.44
N LEU A 168 6.05 -10.32 24.67
CA LEU A 168 7.21 -9.52 25.01
C LEU A 168 6.87 -8.49 26.07
N ASP A 169 7.68 -8.44 27.11
CA ASP A 169 7.59 -7.44 28.19
C ASP A 169 8.60 -6.32 27.97
N GLY A 170 8.23 -5.10 28.40
CA GLY A 170 9.11 -3.95 28.35
C GLY A 170 9.25 -3.35 26.95
N PHE A 171 8.25 -3.50 26.09
CA PHE A 171 8.22 -2.81 24.80
C PHE A 171 8.08 -1.31 25.00
N VAL A 172 9.05 -0.54 24.54
CA VAL A 172 9.05 0.92 24.62
C VAL A 172 8.64 1.52 23.28
N LEU A 173 7.59 2.33 23.28
CA LEU A 173 7.25 3.22 22.19
C LEU A 173 7.55 4.65 22.65
N ASP A 174 8.60 5.25 22.09
CA ASP A 174 9.01 6.62 22.38
C ASP A 174 8.86 7.48 21.12
N MET A 175 7.93 8.39 21.16
CA MET A 175 7.59 9.32 20.08
C MET A 175 7.88 10.78 20.49
N ARG A 176 8.55 11.01 21.63
CA ARG A 176 8.91 12.34 22.10
C ARG A 176 9.89 12.98 21.12
N GLY A 177 9.60 14.20 20.72
CA GLY A 177 10.41 14.95 19.75
C GLY A 177 10.20 14.54 18.29
N SER A 178 9.24 13.67 17.97
CA SER A 178 8.80 13.43 16.61
C SER A 178 7.82 14.53 16.19
N PRO A 179 8.12 15.30 15.13
CA PRO A 179 7.27 16.43 14.73
C PRO A 179 5.96 16.01 14.03
N ASP A 180 5.84 14.77 13.58
CA ASP A 180 4.82 14.33 12.62
C ASP A 180 3.83 13.29 13.20
N ILE A 181 3.46 13.42 14.47
CA ILE A 181 2.45 12.54 15.08
C ILE A 181 1.18 13.32 15.39
#